data_f4231dfa8e4f0a06f3dd5f558926a9e8
#
_entry.id   f4231dfa8e4f0a06f3dd5f558926a9e8
#
_cell.length_a   1.000
_cell.length_b   1.000
_cell.length_c   1.000
_cell.angle_alpha   90.00
_cell.angle_beta   90.00
_cell.angle_gamma   90.00
#
_symmetry.space_group_name_H-M   'P 1'
#
loop_
_entity.id
_entity.type
_entity.pdbx_description
1 polymer ?
#
loop_
_entity_poly.entity_id
_entity_poly.type
_entity_poly.pdbx_seq_one_letter_code
_entity_poly.pdbx_strand_id
1 'polypeptide(L)'
;VAGWDEIKIENYVIDKKIKIIHSPTNRAAKGSDFILKALENLQKRYKNIEVILIEKIPYEEALKLYKEAHIVIDQVLIGWYGAFGVEVMKMGKPLGVFIREEDLKFIPKEMAQDLNDAIININPYNIEEELSNYIENIDLLYKKSEASIEYVNKWHNPLYVASLTKQVYES
;
A
#
# COMPACT_ATOMS: atom_id res chain seq x y z
N VAL A 1 -2.71 1.59 -14.84
CA VAL A 1 -1.30 1.34 -14.53
C VAL A 1 -0.66 0.68 -15.74
N ALA A 2 0.47 1.21 -16.20
CA ALA A 2 1.25 0.59 -17.29
C ALA A 2 1.74 -0.78 -16.84
N GLY A 3 1.80 -1.75 -17.77
CA GLY A 3 2.26 -3.11 -17.45
C GLY A 3 1.31 -3.91 -16.56
N TRP A 4 0.01 -3.62 -16.56
CA TRP A 4 -0.99 -4.31 -15.73
C TRP A 4 -0.88 -5.84 -15.74
N ASP A 5 -0.70 -6.43 -16.94
CA ASP A 5 -0.61 -7.89 -17.11
C ASP A 5 0.77 -8.45 -16.71
N GLU A 6 1.76 -7.59 -16.57
CA GLU A 6 3.12 -7.94 -16.14
C GLU A 6 3.24 -8.02 -14.62
N ILE A 7 2.37 -7.30 -13.89
CA ILE A 7 2.33 -7.32 -12.42
C ILE A 7 1.69 -8.64 -11.98
N LYS A 8 2.48 -9.52 -11.40
CA LYS A 8 2.01 -10.83 -10.88
C LYS A 8 1.69 -10.73 -9.40
N ILE A 9 0.68 -11.50 -8.99
CA ILE A 9 0.43 -11.75 -7.57
C ILE A 9 1.60 -12.57 -7.05
N GLU A 10 2.21 -12.08 -5.98
CA GLU A 10 3.33 -12.74 -5.33
C GLU A 10 2.84 -13.60 -4.16
N ASN A 11 3.54 -14.70 -3.90
CA ASN A 11 3.24 -15.52 -2.74
C ASN A 11 3.48 -14.72 -1.46
N TYR A 12 2.45 -14.58 -0.63
CA TYR A 12 2.49 -13.79 0.59
C TYR A 12 2.66 -14.71 1.80
N VAL A 13 3.90 -14.85 2.26
CA VAL A 13 4.26 -15.72 3.39
C VAL A 13 5.17 -14.96 4.35
N ILE A 14 4.80 -14.97 5.63
CA ILE A 14 5.60 -14.38 6.72
C ILE A 14 6.16 -15.54 7.55
N ASP A 15 7.44 -15.85 7.36
CA ASP A 15 8.10 -16.98 8.04
C ASP A 15 9.03 -16.58 9.19
N LYS A 16 9.80 -15.49 9.07
CA LYS A 16 10.79 -15.06 10.08
C LYS A 16 10.60 -13.64 10.55
N LYS A 17 10.54 -12.70 9.63
CA LYS A 17 10.44 -11.26 9.89
C LYS A 17 9.42 -10.62 9.00
N ILE A 18 8.70 -9.65 9.53
CA ILE A 18 7.84 -8.76 8.76
C ILE A 18 8.72 -7.71 8.10
N LYS A 19 8.85 -7.76 6.77
CA LYS A 19 9.59 -6.75 5.99
C LYS A 19 8.69 -5.57 5.69
N ILE A 20 9.06 -4.39 6.17
CA ILE A 20 8.34 -3.13 5.96
C ILE A 20 9.19 -2.26 5.06
N ILE A 21 8.66 -1.90 3.89
CA ILE A 21 9.35 -1.11 2.88
C ILE A 21 8.75 0.29 2.80
N HIS A 22 9.61 1.31 2.72
CA HIS A 22 9.25 2.66 2.31
C HIS A 22 10.10 3.05 1.09
N SER A 23 9.43 3.52 0.02
CA SER A 23 10.09 3.86 -1.24
C SER A 23 9.62 5.23 -1.75
N PRO A 24 10.14 6.32 -1.19
CA PRO A 24 9.71 7.67 -1.57
C PRO A 24 10.41 8.15 -2.84
N THR A 25 9.64 8.65 -3.80
CA THR A 25 10.16 9.45 -4.92
C THR A 25 10.45 10.89 -4.49
N ASN A 26 9.72 11.40 -3.49
CA ASN A 26 9.92 12.69 -2.86
C ASN A 26 9.62 12.57 -1.37
N ARG A 27 10.66 12.66 -0.55
CA ARG A 27 10.56 12.47 0.92
C ARG A 27 9.60 13.47 1.57
N ALA A 28 9.70 14.74 1.21
CA ALA A 28 8.89 15.78 1.84
C ALA A 28 7.40 15.60 1.52
N ALA A 29 7.06 15.38 0.25
CA ALA A 29 5.67 15.17 -0.17
C ALA A 29 5.05 13.90 0.45
N LYS A 30 5.85 12.84 0.59
CA LYS A 30 5.37 11.57 1.15
C LYS A 30 5.36 11.51 2.67
N GLY A 31 5.94 12.50 3.36
CA GLY A 31 6.04 12.53 4.82
C GLY A 31 7.04 11.51 5.36
N SER A 32 8.16 11.27 4.63
CA SER A 32 9.15 10.25 4.97
C SER A 32 9.76 10.43 6.35
N ASP A 33 9.91 11.65 6.83
CA ASP A 33 10.47 11.91 8.17
C ASP A 33 9.57 11.33 9.27
N PHE A 34 8.24 11.46 9.14
CA PHE A 34 7.28 10.84 10.06
C PHE A 34 7.35 9.31 9.97
N ILE A 35 7.36 8.77 8.73
CA ILE A 35 7.40 7.34 8.48
C ILE A 35 8.68 6.72 9.06
N LEU A 36 9.84 7.26 8.73
CA LEU A 36 11.14 6.72 9.17
C LEU A 36 11.30 6.81 10.68
N LYS A 37 10.83 7.90 11.30
CA LYS A 37 10.84 8.04 12.76
C LYS A 37 10.00 6.96 13.45
N ALA A 38 8.79 6.73 12.95
CA ALA A 38 7.90 5.70 13.49
C ALA A 38 8.50 4.29 13.29
N LEU A 39 9.05 4.01 12.11
CA LEU A 39 9.68 2.71 11.82
C LEU A 39 10.93 2.46 12.69
N GLU A 40 11.73 3.48 12.97
CA GLU A 40 12.85 3.39 13.90
C GLU A 40 12.38 3.00 15.32
N ASN A 41 11.30 3.61 15.80
CA ASN A 41 10.71 3.30 17.10
C ASN A 41 10.16 1.87 17.14
N LEU A 42 9.50 1.44 16.08
CA LEU A 42 8.98 0.07 15.96
C LEU A 42 10.11 -0.97 15.94
N GLN A 43 11.24 -0.71 15.26
CA GLN A 43 12.40 -1.60 15.26
C GLN A 43 13.06 -1.75 16.64
N LYS A 44 12.99 -0.72 17.49
CA LYS A 44 13.45 -0.79 18.88
C LYS A 44 12.54 -1.71 19.73
N ARG A 45 11.23 -1.67 19.43
CA ARG A 45 10.19 -2.42 20.15
C ARG A 45 10.07 -3.88 19.70
N TYR A 46 10.08 -4.10 18.38
CA TYR A 46 9.83 -5.41 17.78
C TYR A 46 11.09 -5.98 17.11
N LYS A 47 11.53 -7.15 17.56
CA LYS A 47 12.71 -7.82 17.00
C LYS A 47 12.43 -8.64 15.73
N ASN A 48 11.14 -8.88 15.46
CA ASN A 48 10.63 -9.63 14.33
C ASN A 48 10.27 -8.76 13.11
N ILE A 49 10.73 -7.50 13.05
CA ILE A 49 10.55 -6.65 11.87
C ILE A 49 11.90 -6.30 11.22
N GLU A 50 11.86 -6.05 9.94
CA GLU A 50 12.95 -5.53 9.12
C GLU A 50 12.46 -4.34 8.31
N VAL A 51 13.13 -3.20 8.43
CA VAL A 51 12.77 -1.97 7.71
C VAL A 51 13.75 -1.74 6.58
N ILE A 52 13.22 -1.52 5.38
CA ILE A 52 14.00 -1.28 4.16
C ILE A 52 13.56 0.05 3.55
N LEU A 53 14.50 0.99 3.44
CA LEU A 53 14.31 2.23 2.69
C LEU A 53 14.88 2.06 1.28
N ILE A 54 14.03 2.26 0.27
CA ILE A 54 14.42 2.13 -1.14
C ILE A 54 14.49 3.52 -1.76
N GLU A 55 15.67 3.93 -2.20
CA GLU A 55 15.88 5.20 -2.90
C GLU A 55 16.98 5.06 -3.94
N LYS A 56 16.82 5.77 -5.05
CA LYS A 56 17.86 5.93 -6.08
C LYS A 56 18.41 4.62 -6.66
N ILE A 57 17.57 3.60 -6.74
CA ILE A 57 17.89 2.34 -7.41
C ILE A 57 16.99 2.16 -8.66
N PRO A 58 17.42 1.36 -9.65
CA PRO A 58 16.60 1.04 -10.81
C PRO A 58 15.27 0.38 -10.40
N TYR A 59 14.21 0.65 -11.19
CA TYR A 59 12.88 0.08 -10.92
C TYR A 59 12.89 -1.44 -10.82
N GLU A 60 13.64 -2.13 -11.69
CA GLU A 60 13.74 -3.60 -11.67
C GLU A 60 14.34 -4.16 -10.38
N GLU A 61 15.28 -3.43 -9.78
CA GLU A 61 15.86 -3.79 -8.49
C GLU A 61 14.86 -3.52 -7.35
N ALA A 62 14.19 -2.37 -7.39
CA ALA A 62 13.14 -2.03 -6.43
C ALA A 62 12.00 -3.05 -6.47
N LEU A 63 11.60 -3.50 -7.67
CA LEU A 63 10.55 -4.49 -7.84
C LEU A 63 10.87 -5.81 -7.14
N LYS A 64 12.13 -6.27 -7.16
CA LYS A 64 12.56 -7.48 -6.43
C LYS A 64 12.34 -7.32 -4.92
N LEU A 65 12.65 -6.14 -4.38
CA LEU A 65 12.44 -5.85 -2.96
C LEU A 65 10.94 -5.76 -2.62
N TYR A 66 10.12 -5.15 -3.49
CA TYR A 66 8.65 -5.10 -3.28
C TYR A 66 8.03 -6.50 -3.23
N LYS A 67 8.52 -7.44 -4.04
CA LYS A 67 8.06 -8.83 -4.02
C LYS A 67 8.28 -9.52 -2.68
N GLU A 68 9.34 -9.16 -1.97
CA GLU A 68 9.68 -9.69 -0.65
C GLU A 68 9.01 -8.93 0.51
N ALA A 69 8.34 -7.80 0.23
CA ALA A 69 7.69 -6.99 1.25
C ALA A 69 6.51 -7.70 1.88
N HIS A 70 6.26 -7.40 3.17
CA HIS A 70 5.05 -7.76 3.88
C HIS A 70 4.14 -6.55 4.13
N ILE A 71 4.73 -5.34 4.24
CA ILE A 71 4.02 -4.06 4.26
C ILE A 71 4.81 -3.10 3.39
N VAL A 72 4.13 -2.36 2.53
CA VAL A 72 4.74 -1.25 1.78
C VAL A 72 4.07 0.05 2.21
N ILE A 73 4.86 1.02 2.65
CA ILE A 73 4.36 2.34 3.05
C ILE A 73 4.59 3.33 1.92
N ASP A 74 3.50 3.90 1.41
CA ASP A 74 3.54 4.87 0.31
C ASP A 74 3.75 6.30 0.84
N GLN A 75 2.76 6.85 1.55
CA GLN A 75 2.75 8.24 1.98
C GLN A 75 1.79 8.48 3.16
N VAL A 76 2.01 9.59 3.90
CA VAL A 76 1.19 9.98 5.05
C VAL A 76 0.68 11.43 5.01
N LEU A 77 0.92 12.15 3.90
CA LEU A 77 0.56 13.57 3.75
C LEU A 77 -0.33 13.89 2.55
N ILE A 78 -0.26 13.09 1.47
CA ILE A 78 -0.92 13.41 0.20
C ILE A 78 -2.45 13.24 0.28
N GLY A 79 -2.92 12.26 1.02
CA GLY A 79 -4.34 12.02 1.25
C GLY A 79 -5.02 11.06 0.26
N TRP A 80 -4.28 10.54 -0.73
CA TRP A 80 -4.76 9.52 -1.66
C TRP A 80 -3.61 8.68 -2.20
N TYR A 81 -3.86 7.39 -2.52
CA TYR A 81 -2.87 6.52 -3.16
C TYR A 81 -2.72 6.87 -4.65
N GLY A 82 -1.52 6.65 -5.17
CA GLY A 82 -1.21 6.83 -6.60
C GLY A 82 -1.05 5.51 -7.35
N ALA A 83 -0.51 5.58 -8.57
CA ALA A 83 -0.21 4.41 -9.40
C ALA A 83 0.67 3.39 -8.67
N PHE A 84 1.66 3.84 -7.91
CA PHE A 84 2.50 2.99 -7.07
C PHE A 84 1.68 2.16 -6.06
N GLY A 85 0.70 2.78 -5.40
CA GLY A 85 -0.19 2.06 -4.48
C GLY A 85 -1.00 0.96 -5.19
N VAL A 86 -1.47 1.23 -6.41
CA VAL A 86 -2.17 0.22 -7.23
C VAL A 86 -1.25 -0.95 -7.58
N GLU A 87 0.00 -0.68 -7.97
CA GLU A 87 1.00 -1.72 -8.27
C GLU A 87 1.29 -2.60 -7.05
N VAL A 88 1.50 -1.98 -5.89
CA VAL A 88 1.74 -2.67 -4.62
C VAL A 88 0.56 -3.58 -4.25
N MET A 89 -0.66 -3.04 -4.28
CA MET A 89 -1.87 -3.82 -3.99
C MET A 89 -2.09 -4.94 -5.01
N LYS A 90 -1.76 -4.71 -6.30
CA LYS A 90 -1.85 -5.73 -7.36
C LYS A 90 -0.90 -6.91 -7.10
N MET A 91 0.27 -6.66 -6.52
CA MET A 91 1.19 -7.72 -6.08
C MET A 91 0.72 -8.47 -4.82
N GLY A 92 -0.40 -8.07 -4.24
CA GLY A 92 -0.90 -8.63 -2.99
C GLY A 92 -0.14 -8.15 -1.76
N LYS A 93 0.44 -6.96 -1.80
CA LYS A 93 1.18 -6.41 -0.65
C LYS A 93 0.31 -5.40 0.11
N PRO A 94 0.08 -5.59 1.42
CA PRO A 94 -0.58 -4.61 2.27
C PRO A 94 0.05 -3.22 2.14
N LEU A 95 -0.78 -2.23 1.79
CA LEU A 95 -0.36 -0.85 1.54
C LEU A 95 -0.66 0.04 2.74
N GLY A 96 0.38 0.59 3.37
CA GLY A 96 0.27 1.67 4.35
C GLY A 96 0.19 3.02 3.64
N VAL A 97 -0.93 3.73 3.77
CA VAL A 97 -1.16 4.97 3.05
C VAL A 97 -2.16 5.86 3.79
N PHE A 98 -1.99 7.17 3.71
CA PHE A 98 -3.00 8.12 4.21
C PHE A 98 -4.08 8.33 3.16
N ILE A 99 -5.32 8.03 3.53
CA ILE A 99 -6.52 8.37 2.77
C ILE A 99 -7.30 9.42 3.57
N ARG A 100 -7.56 10.56 2.95
CA ARG A 100 -8.34 11.63 3.53
C ARG A 100 -9.82 11.24 3.52
N GLU A 101 -10.43 11.15 4.68
CA GLU A 101 -11.80 10.67 4.84
C GLU A 101 -12.82 11.50 4.03
N GLU A 102 -12.62 12.81 3.98
CA GLU A 102 -13.49 13.72 3.22
C GLU A 102 -13.48 13.48 1.70
N ASP A 103 -12.46 12.82 1.17
CA ASP A 103 -12.37 12.50 -0.26
C ASP A 103 -13.13 11.21 -0.62
N LEU A 104 -13.46 10.37 0.36
CA LEU A 104 -14.26 9.15 0.13
C LEU A 104 -15.65 9.42 -0.42
N LYS A 105 -16.18 10.63 -0.23
CA LYS A 105 -17.48 11.04 -0.82
C LYS A 105 -17.47 11.14 -2.35
N PHE A 106 -16.29 11.19 -2.98
CA PHE A 106 -16.15 11.29 -4.45
C PHE A 106 -16.10 9.93 -5.15
N ILE A 107 -16.11 8.83 -4.40
CA ILE A 107 -16.12 7.47 -4.94
C ILE A 107 -17.39 6.73 -4.50
N PRO A 108 -17.78 5.63 -5.20
CA PRO A 108 -18.89 4.80 -4.75
C PRO A 108 -18.70 4.30 -3.32
N LYS A 109 -19.79 4.22 -2.54
CA LYS A 109 -19.72 3.73 -1.14
C LYS A 109 -19.10 2.35 -1.02
N GLU A 110 -19.42 1.46 -1.95
CA GLU A 110 -18.84 0.12 -2.01
C GLU A 110 -17.31 0.18 -2.23
N MET A 111 -16.85 1.05 -3.15
CA MET A 111 -15.41 1.26 -3.37
C MET A 111 -14.71 1.80 -2.13
N ALA A 112 -15.34 2.72 -1.39
CA ALA A 112 -14.80 3.25 -0.15
C ALA A 112 -14.65 2.16 0.93
N GLN A 113 -15.63 1.26 1.03
CA GLN A 113 -15.56 0.13 1.96
C GLN A 113 -14.48 -0.84 1.55
N ASP A 114 -14.45 -1.28 0.29
CA ASP A 114 -13.42 -2.19 -0.23
C ASP A 114 -12.01 -1.58 -0.07
N LEU A 115 -11.87 -0.25 -0.24
CA LEU A 115 -10.61 0.45 -0.01
C LEU A 115 -10.16 0.36 1.45
N ASN A 116 -11.05 0.60 2.40
CA ASN A 116 -10.73 0.50 3.83
C ASN A 116 -10.30 -0.93 4.22
N ASP A 117 -10.90 -1.93 3.59
CA ASP A 117 -10.51 -3.32 3.80
C ASP A 117 -9.14 -3.63 3.18
N ALA A 118 -8.79 -3.02 2.06
CA ALA A 118 -7.57 -3.27 1.31
C ALA A 118 -6.31 -2.60 1.89
N ILE A 119 -6.43 -1.43 2.51
CA ILE A 119 -5.29 -0.63 2.96
C ILE A 119 -5.12 -0.61 4.48
N ILE A 120 -3.94 -0.19 4.92
CA ILE A 120 -3.68 0.25 6.29
C ILE A 120 -3.69 1.77 6.26
N ASN A 121 -4.78 2.39 6.75
CA ASN A 121 -4.91 3.86 6.73
C ASN A 121 -4.06 4.46 7.85
N ILE A 122 -2.97 5.11 7.49
CA ILE A 122 -1.98 5.71 8.40
C ILE A 122 -1.80 7.21 8.13
N ASN A 123 -1.61 7.96 9.17
CA ASN A 123 -1.28 9.38 9.10
C ASN A 123 -0.09 9.69 10.05
N PRO A 124 0.50 10.89 10.04
CA PRO A 124 1.68 11.19 10.84
C PRO A 124 1.58 10.91 12.34
N TYR A 125 0.36 10.80 12.88
CA TYR A 125 0.11 10.68 14.32
C TYR A 125 -0.22 9.25 14.78
N ASN A 126 -0.59 8.33 13.86
CA ASN A 126 -1.03 6.97 14.21
C ASN A 126 -0.17 5.85 13.63
N ILE A 127 0.93 6.16 12.91
CA ILE A 127 1.76 5.14 12.21
C ILE A 127 2.20 4.02 13.15
N GLU A 128 2.73 4.37 14.33
CA GLU A 128 3.24 3.38 15.29
C GLU A 128 2.13 2.51 15.86
N GLU A 129 0.98 3.10 16.20
CA GLU A 129 -0.17 2.40 16.75
C GLU A 129 -0.75 1.42 15.73
N GLU A 130 -1.03 1.91 14.53
CA GLU A 130 -1.60 1.08 13.46
C GLU A 130 -0.67 -0.06 13.08
N LEU A 131 0.60 0.22 12.81
CA LEU A 131 1.53 -0.83 12.43
C LEU A 131 1.78 -1.84 13.56
N SER A 132 1.77 -1.42 14.82
CA SER A 132 1.88 -2.33 15.97
C SER A 132 0.76 -3.37 15.95
N ASN A 133 -0.48 -2.95 15.69
CA ASN A 133 -1.62 -3.87 15.61
C ASN A 133 -1.40 -4.98 14.56
N TYR A 134 -0.86 -4.63 13.38
CA TYR A 134 -0.58 -5.61 12.31
C TYR A 134 0.66 -6.48 12.60
N ILE A 135 1.68 -5.92 13.28
CA ILE A 135 2.88 -6.67 13.69
C ILE A 135 2.53 -7.72 14.75
N GLU A 136 1.62 -7.39 15.66
CA GLU A 136 1.17 -8.27 16.73
C GLU A 136 0.11 -9.29 16.26
N ASN A 137 -0.62 -8.98 15.19
CA ASN A 137 -1.71 -9.80 14.64
C ASN A 137 -1.49 -10.11 13.16
N ILE A 138 -0.58 -11.02 12.86
CA ILE A 138 -0.15 -11.36 11.49
C ILE A 138 -1.32 -11.76 10.58
N ASP A 139 -2.35 -12.40 11.12
CA ASP A 139 -3.54 -12.80 10.36
C ASP A 139 -4.25 -11.60 9.71
N LEU A 140 -4.14 -10.40 10.31
CA LEU A 140 -4.66 -9.18 9.71
C LEU A 140 -3.90 -8.79 8.44
N LEU A 141 -2.59 -9.06 8.37
CA LEU A 141 -1.79 -8.81 7.16
C LEU A 141 -2.20 -9.75 6.02
N TYR A 142 -2.48 -11.02 6.29
CA TYR A 142 -3.00 -11.94 5.28
C TYR A 142 -4.34 -11.46 4.71
N LYS A 143 -5.26 -11.02 5.57
CA LYS A 143 -6.54 -10.43 5.16
C LYS A 143 -6.35 -9.18 4.31
N LYS A 144 -5.43 -8.30 4.69
CA LYS A 144 -5.10 -7.08 3.91
C LYS A 144 -4.52 -7.44 2.54
N SER A 145 -3.67 -8.47 2.46
CA SER A 145 -3.12 -8.96 1.20
C SER A 145 -4.22 -9.43 0.24
N GLU A 146 -5.14 -10.26 0.72
CA GLU A 146 -6.29 -10.75 -0.08
C GLU A 146 -7.19 -9.59 -0.53
N ALA A 147 -7.61 -8.73 0.41
CA ALA A 147 -8.47 -7.58 0.12
C ALA A 147 -7.81 -6.58 -0.86
N SER A 148 -6.48 -6.40 -0.80
CA SER A 148 -5.73 -5.57 -1.75
C SER A 148 -5.86 -6.08 -3.18
N ILE A 149 -5.72 -7.38 -3.39
CA ILE A 149 -5.86 -8.02 -4.72
C ILE A 149 -7.30 -7.87 -5.24
N GLU A 150 -8.29 -8.13 -4.40
CA GLU A 150 -9.70 -8.03 -4.75
C GLU A 150 -10.06 -6.59 -5.13
N TYR A 151 -9.67 -5.62 -4.30
CA TYR A 151 -9.89 -4.20 -4.54
C TYR A 151 -9.36 -3.75 -5.90
N VAL A 152 -8.09 -4.04 -6.18
CA VAL A 152 -7.45 -3.59 -7.40
C VAL A 152 -8.02 -4.29 -8.62
N ASN A 153 -8.30 -5.58 -8.56
CA ASN A 153 -8.91 -6.32 -9.67
C ASN A 153 -10.33 -5.83 -9.97
N LYS A 154 -11.08 -5.40 -8.98
CA LYS A 154 -12.44 -4.86 -9.14
C LYS A 154 -12.43 -3.43 -9.68
N TRP A 155 -11.68 -2.53 -9.03
CA TRP A 155 -11.80 -1.09 -9.25
C TRP A 155 -10.74 -0.49 -10.18
N HIS A 156 -9.62 -1.18 -10.38
CA HIS A 156 -8.51 -0.73 -11.23
C HIS A 156 -8.25 -1.62 -12.44
N ASN A 157 -9.13 -2.60 -12.71
CA ASN A 157 -9.05 -3.40 -13.91
C ASN A 157 -9.13 -2.49 -15.15
N PRO A 158 -8.17 -2.59 -16.10
CA PRO A 158 -8.12 -1.70 -17.26
C PRO A 158 -9.40 -1.73 -18.13
N LEU A 159 -10.03 -2.89 -18.27
CA LEU A 159 -11.27 -3.01 -19.03
C LEU A 159 -12.43 -2.31 -18.33
N TYR A 160 -12.51 -2.42 -17.00
CA TYR A 160 -13.51 -1.70 -16.21
C TYR A 160 -13.31 -0.19 -16.31
N VAL A 161 -12.08 0.31 -16.11
CA VAL A 161 -11.75 1.73 -16.21
C VAL A 161 -12.03 2.27 -17.60
N ALA A 162 -11.67 1.52 -18.66
CA ALA A 162 -11.95 1.88 -20.04
C ALA A 162 -13.48 1.96 -20.32
N SER A 163 -14.27 1.04 -19.74
CA SER A 163 -15.74 1.07 -19.89
C SER A 163 -16.37 2.30 -19.26
N LEU A 164 -15.92 2.72 -18.07
CA LEU A 164 -16.38 3.94 -17.42
C LEU A 164 -16.01 5.18 -18.23
N THR A 165 -14.78 5.25 -18.73
CA THR A 165 -14.31 6.35 -19.56
C THR A 165 -15.16 6.47 -20.83
N LYS A 166 -15.43 5.35 -21.50
CA LYS A 166 -16.30 5.31 -22.70
C LYS A 166 -17.70 5.86 -22.42
N GLN A 167 -18.33 5.46 -21.31
CA GLN A 167 -19.67 5.96 -20.94
C GLN A 167 -19.71 7.48 -20.79
N VAL A 168 -18.64 8.09 -20.23
CA VAL A 168 -18.55 9.55 -20.08
C VAL A 168 -18.43 10.26 -21.45
N TYR A 169 -17.72 9.66 -22.42
CA TYR A 169 -17.57 10.25 -23.74
C TYR A 169 -18.81 10.08 -24.65
N GLU A 170 -19.65 9.08 -24.37
CA GLU A 170 -20.88 8.79 -25.15
C GLU A 170 -22.15 9.43 -24.56
N SER A 171 -22.04 10.07 -23.37
CA SER A 171 -23.14 10.79 -22.70
C SER A 171 -23.15 12.26 -23.08
#